data_33c9e18f95f7f438545971bb70d50a85
#
_entry.id   33c9e18f95f7f438545971bb70d50a85
#
_cell.length_a   1.000
_cell.length_b   1.000
_cell.length_c   1.000
_cell.angle_alpha   90.00
_cell.angle_beta   90.00
_cell.angle_gamma   90.00
#
_symmetry.space_group_name_H-M   'P 1'
#
loop_
_entity.id
_entity.type
_entity.pdbx_description
1 polymer ?
#
loop_
_entity_poly.entity_id
_entity_poly.type
_entity_poly.pdbx_seq_one_letter_code
_entity_poly.pdbx_strand_id
1 'polypeptide(L)'
;MKKKDRLVFAIISLVLFTTTVIGMLGWFLAEKQNRSLKSQLVTLQRQEKRSAVLRSVSKQMEEIAVQQKEISDEQREEALLQTKLANELRERSETERQNAILAQENAMKSEMHALEAYDQAEHERQLAEVQRIKAEYSKRVTDTLTYMTLGRSLGLQAITQFQAGNTNLGNLLSYASYLFTRRYNGDLYYPSVYQALSMSSTNQNQWTKLEGSAMGLDINDDNKIVTVSNYGEILQHVQNDNNLKTTVLYKNSAYDFRDVYYSPKGTVYALSRTGHLIVKKPHNTEIIELTGMTHPIKLSPFQNKTLIIAENSIALFDTDKNKVLSTKKLDYHITCSGRADSLPVLFDNKGRMHQVKGMDDIITRKIPVPGNLTAYTVSNSTHYQAFGMSDGTIFVVDKDKNVRRLVGHQSRISKLKIRSNRLYSSSYDGTLNLWVLDSQKLEPITLYKSNNWITHFIYDKSRNNIWIGDAKGNIIKVLISIPSMAEIIKKKLKRDFTPSEWKYYIGQDMPYESFLFKKKEAKP
;
A
#
# COMPACT_ATOMS: atom_id res chain seq x y z
N MET A 1 59.02 27.59 -5.82
CA MET A 1 57.55 27.63 -5.60
C MET A 1 56.78 26.33 -5.90
N LYS A 2 57.33 25.34 -6.59
CA LYS A 2 56.57 24.14 -7.05
C LYS A 2 56.48 22.93 -6.10
N LYS A 3 57.21 22.92 -4.98
CA LYS A 3 57.19 21.75 -4.07
C LYS A 3 56.28 21.93 -2.83
N LYS A 4 56.09 23.17 -2.37
CA LYS A 4 55.25 23.50 -1.20
C LYS A 4 53.76 23.44 -1.55
N ASP A 5 53.38 23.90 -2.72
CA ASP A 5 51.97 23.88 -3.16
C ASP A 5 51.42 22.45 -3.38
N ARG A 6 52.30 21.54 -3.81
CA ARG A 6 51.94 20.11 -3.95
C ARG A 6 51.71 19.40 -2.59
N LEU A 7 52.42 19.81 -1.54
CA LEU A 7 52.25 19.24 -0.21
C LEU A 7 50.95 19.71 0.44
N VAL A 8 50.64 20.99 0.28
CA VAL A 8 49.37 21.56 0.78
C VAL A 8 48.18 20.97 0.05
N PHE A 9 48.28 20.77 -1.27
CA PHE A 9 47.22 20.12 -2.03
C PHE A 9 47.05 18.65 -1.66
N ALA A 10 48.15 17.95 -1.38
CA ALA A 10 48.09 16.55 -0.93
C ALA A 10 47.44 16.41 0.47
N ILE A 11 47.73 17.35 1.37
CA ILE A 11 47.12 17.36 2.71
C ILE A 11 45.64 17.70 2.64
N ILE A 12 45.26 18.68 1.86
CA ILE A 12 43.84 19.04 1.64
C ILE A 12 43.07 17.87 1.00
N SER A 13 43.70 17.23 -0.01
CA SER A 13 43.10 16.06 -0.66
C SER A 13 42.95 14.86 0.30
N LEU A 14 43.95 14.66 1.17
CA LEU A 14 43.89 13.57 2.18
C LEU A 14 42.80 13.84 3.23
N VAL A 15 42.66 15.06 3.68
CA VAL A 15 41.62 15.44 4.65
C VAL A 15 40.22 15.34 4.01
N LEU A 16 40.06 15.79 2.77
CA LEU A 16 38.81 15.61 2.04
C LEU A 16 38.48 14.14 1.80
N PHE A 17 39.48 13.33 1.50
CA PHE A 17 39.30 11.90 1.32
C PHE A 17 38.91 11.19 2.63
N THR A 18 39.58 11.52 3.74
CA THR A 18 39.25 10.92 5.04
C THR A 18 37.87 11.35 5.53
N THR A 19 37.46 12.59 5.28
CA THR A 19 36.12 13.06 5.69
C THR A 19 35.00 12.47 4.84
N THR A 20 35.25 12.23 3.54
CA THR A 20 34.29 11.52 2.69
C THR A 20 34.18 10.03 3.05
N VAL A 21 35.30 9.40 3.42
CA VAL A 21 35.29 8.00 3.86
C VAL A 21 34.54 7.84 5.19
N ILE A 22 34.75 8.76 6.14
CA ILE A 22 34.02 8.76 7.42
C ILE A 22 32.52 9.02 7.20
N GLY A 23 32.19 9.95 6.30
CA GLY A 23 30.79 10.19 5.95
C GLY A 23 30.11 8.99 5.26
N MET A 24 30.83 8.31 4.37
CA MET A 24 30.35 7.05 3.77
C MET A 24 30.24 5.91 4.77
N LEU A 25 31.19 5.79 5.69
CA LEU A 25 31.13 4.77 6.74
C LEU A 25 29.94 5.02 7.70
N GLY A 26 29.73 6.27 8.07
CA GLY A 26 28.57 6.66 8.90
C GLY A 26 27.23 6.38 8.19
N TRP A 27 27.13 6.72 6.91
CA TRP A 27 25.97 6.39 6.09
C TRP A 27 25.78 4.87 5.94
N PHE A 28 26.87 4.13 5.70
CA PHE A 28 26.82 2.67 5.55
C PHE A 28 26.44 1.95 6.85
N LEU A 29 26.91 2.45 7.99
CA LEU A 29 26.54 1.90 9.30
C LEU A 29 25.09 2.21 9.66
N ALA A 30 24.61 3.42 9.36
CA ALA A 30 23.21 3.80 9.54
C ALA A 30 22.28 3.00 8.61
N GLU A 31 22.70 2.77 7.37
CA GLU A 31 21.99 1.93 6.39
C GLU A 31 21.95 0.46 6.83
N LYS A 32 23.08 -0.08 7.36
CA LYS A 32 23.15 -1.45 7.89
C LYS A 32 22.28 -1.63 9.13
N GLN A 33 22.25 -0.63 10.01
CA GLN A 33 21.42 -0.66 11.22
C GLN A 33 19.94 -0.56 10.88
N ASN A 34 19.57 0.25 9.88
CA ASN A 34 18.21 0.35 9.37
C ASN A 34 17.74 -0.95 8.70
N ARG A 35 18.64 -1.64 7.98
CA ARG A 35 18.35 -2.98 7.42
C ARG A 35 18.18 -4.05 8.49
N SER A 36 19.00 -4.00 9.55
CA SER A 36 18.90 -4.94 10.69
C SER A 36 17.60 -4.73 11.46
N LEU A 37 17.23 -3.49 11.77
CA LEU A 37 15.97 -3.14 12.43
C LEU A 37 14.76 -3.54 11.57
N LYS A 38 14.84 -3.32 10.24
CA LYS A 38 13.80 -3.77 9.31
C LYS A 38 13.64 -5.30 9.30
N SER A 39 14.73 -6.04 9.32
CA SER A 39 14.67 -7.52 9.33
C SER A 39 14.12 -8.09 10.65
N GLN A 40 14.46 -7.47 11.77
CA GLN A 40 13.92 -7.86 13.08
C GLN A 40 12.43 -7.55 13.22
N LEU A 41 11.98 -6.43 12.66
CA LEU A 41 10.56 -6.07 12.62
C LEU A 41 9.73 -7.06 11.77
N VAL A 42 10.31 -7.48 10.64
CA VAL A 42 9.69 -8.48 9.74
C VAL A 42 9.54 -9.84 10.42
N THR A 43 10.54 -10.25 11.20
CA THR A 43 10.46 -11.52 11.93
C THR A 43 9.44 -11.47 13.07
N LEU A 44 9.36 -10.36 13.80
CA LEU A 44 8.34 -10.13 14.84
C LEU A 44 6.91 -10.12 14.26
N GLN A 45 6.68 -9.41 13.17
CA GLN A 45 5.37 -9.37 12.52
C GLN A 45 4.91 -10.72 11.94
N ARG A 46 5.87 -11.56 11.47
CA ARG A 46 5.54 -12.94 11.04
C ARG A 46 5.08 -13.83 12.20
N GLN A 47 5.66 -13.67 13.38
CA GLN A 47 5.25 -14.45 14.56
C GLN A 47 3.87 -14.03 15.08
N GLU A 48 3.56 -12.74 15.09
CA GLU A 48 2.23 -12.24 15.49
C GLU A 48 1.10 -12.74 14.58
N LYS A 49 1.30 -12.71 13.26
CA LYS A 49 0.27 -13.15 12.32
C LYS A 49 -0.04 -14.65 12.42
N ARG A 50 0.92 -15.48 12.77
CA ARG A 50 0.71 -16.93 12.91
C ARG A 50 -0.09 -17.31 14.17
N SER A 51 0.02 -16.55 15.24
CA SER A 51 -0.68 -16.85 16.49
C SER A 51 -2.08 -16.23 16.58
N ALA A 52 -2.33 -15.14 15.83
CA ALA A 52 -3.59 -14.36 15.92
C ALA A 52 -4.81 -15.02 15.28
N VAL A 53 -4.59 -15.96 14.36
CA VAL A 53 -5.69 -16.50 13.52
C VAL A 53 -6.41 -17.69 14.14
N LEU A 54 -5.89 -18.34 15.16
CA LEU A 54 -6.38 -19.66 15.55
C LEU A 54 -6.93 -19.84 16.96
N ARG A 55 -7.03 -18.84 17.83
CA ARG A 55 -7.71 -19.02 19.13
C ARG A 55 -8.41 -17.76 19.59
N SER A 56 -9.67 -17.95 19.84
CA SER A 56 -10.65 -17.10 20.54
C SER A 56 -10.11 -15.78 21.14
N VAL A 57 -10.62 -14.73 20.56
CA VAL A 57 -10.32 -13.31 20.73
C VAL A 57 -10.14 -12.84 22.20
N SER A 58 -10.73 -13.51 23.18
CA SER A 58 -10.70 -13.02 24.57
C SER A 58 -9.42 -13.38 25.34
N LYS A 59 -8.79 -14.53 25.08
CA LYS A 59 -7.54 -14.91 25.77
C LYS A 59 -6.28 -14.23 25.17
N GLN A 60 -6.31 -13.96 23.87
CA GLN A 60 -5.20 -13.26 23.20
C GLN A 60 -5.11 -11.77 23.55
N MET A 61 -6.23 -11.13 23.91
CA MET A 61 -6.22 -9.70 24.25
C MET A 61 -5.45 -9.39 25.54
N GLU A 62 -5.46 -10.30 26.49
CA GLU A 62 -4.76 -10.11 27.75
C GLU A 62 -3.23 -10.34 27.61
N GLU A 63 -2.83 -11.35 26.83
CA GLU A 63 -1.41 -11.59 26.50
C GLU A 63 -0.80 -10.49 25.61
N ILE A 64 -1.57 -10.01 24.65
CA ILE A 64 -1.14 -8.90 23.76
C ILE A 64 -0.97 -7.59 24.57
N ALA A 65 -1.85 -7.32 25.53
CA ALA A 65 -1.73 -6.11 26.37
C ALA A 65 -0.47 -6.13 27.24
N VAL A 66 -0.07 -7.30 27.74
CA VAL A 66 1.18 -7.47 28.51
C VAL A 66 2.40 -7.33 27.59
N GLN A 67 2.38 -7.97 26.42
CA GLN A 67 3.48 -7.88 25.45
C GLN A 67 3.61 -6.46 24.84
N GLN A 68 2.50 -5.75 24.61
CA GLN A 68 2.56 -4.36 24.16
C GLN A 68 3.13 -3.41 25.22
N LYS A 69 2.91 -3.71 26.50
CA LYS A 69 3.53 -2.93 27.57
C LYS A 69 5.04 -3.15 27.60
N GLU A 70 5.49 -4.40 27.47
CA GLU A 70 6.92 -4.73 27.36
C GLU A 70 7.57 -4.05 26.14
N ILE A 71 6.94 -4.15 24.97
CA ILE A 71 7.44 -3.51 23.73
C ILE A 71 7.45 -1.97 23.88
N SER A 72 6.46 -1.39 24.56
CA SER A 72 6.43 0.06 24.83
C SER A 72 7.54 0.49 25.78
N ASP A 73 7.85 -0.34 26.77
CA ASP A 73 8.94 -0.08 27.72
C ASP A 73 10.31 -0.27 27.03
N GLU A 74 10.50 -1.28 26.19
CA GLU A 74 11.70 -1.45 25.36
C GLU A 74 11.91 -0.29 24.37
N GLN A 75 10.86 0.13 23.67
CA GLN A 75 10.94 1.29 22.76
C GLN A 75 11.25 2.60 23.49
N ARG A 76 10.81 2.72 24.75
CA ARG A 76 11.13 3.86 25.61
C ARG A 76 12.60 3.84 26.05
N GLU A 77 13.15 2.67 26.38
CA GLU A 77 14.57 2.52 26.68
C GLU A 77 15.44 2.82 25.44
N GLU A 78 15.02 2.36 24.28
CA GLU A 78 15.73 2.61 23.02
C GLU A 78 15.70 4.10 22.63
N ALA A 79 14.57 4.81 22.83
CA ALA A 79 14.47 6.25 22.64
C ALA A 79 15.34 7.05 23.64
N LEU A 80 15.43 6.57 24.88
CA LEU A 80 16.33 7.13 25.89
C LEU A 80 17.81 6.91 25.54
N LEU A 81 18.14 5.74 24.98
CA LEU A 81 19.49 5.44 24.53
C LEU A 81 19.93 6.33 23.36
N GLN A 82 19.04 6.55 22.39
CA GLN A 82 19.29 7.45 21.26
C GLN A 82 19.43 8.91 21.70
N THR A 83 18.64 9.32 22.71
CA THR A 83 18.75 10.68 23.29
C THR A 83 20.09 10.86 24.03
N LYS A 84 20.55 9.79 24.70
CA LYS A 84 21.87 9.77 25.37
C LYS A 84 23.02 9.87 24.37
N LEU A 85 22.92 9.12 23.26
CA LEU A 85 23.91 9.16 22.17
C LEU A 85 23.99 10.54 21.49
N ALA A 86 22.84 11.18 21.30
CA ALA A 86 22.78 12.55 20.75
C ALA A 86 23.41 13.60 21.70
N ASN A 87 23.23 13.41 22.99
CA ASN A 87 23.85 14.29 23.99
C ASN A 87 25.37 14.05 24.11
N GLU A 88 25.85 12.81 24.03
CA GLU A 88 27.30 12.51 24.02
C GLU A 88 28.00 13.07 22.76
N LEU A 89 27.33 13.04 21.62
CA LEU A 89 27.84 13.70 20.39
C LEU A 89 27.86 15.23 20.51
N ARG A 90 26.92 15.79 21.27
CA ARG A 90 26.88 17.22 21.55
C ARG A 90 27.99 17.65 22.50
N GLU A 91 28.25 16.89 23.55
CA GLU A 91 29.36 17.12 24.47
C GLU A 91 30.74 16.96 23.78
N ARG A 92 30.90 15.99 22.88
CA ARG A 92 32.12 15.90 22.04
C ARG A 92 32.29 17.12 21.13
N SER A 93 31.24 17.55 20.48
CA SER A 93 31.29 18.75 19.65
C SER A 93 31.62 20.02 20.46
N GLU A 94 31.13 20.09 21.71
CA GLU A 94 31.42 21.20 22.62
C GLU A 94 32.87 21.18 23.13
N THR A 95 33.43 19.96 23.39
CA THR A 95 34.82 19.74 23.77
C THR A 95 35.77 20.05 22.61
N GLU A 96 35.44 19.66 21.40
CA GLU A 96 36.21 20.05 20.20
C GLU A 96 36.18 21.55 19.97
N ARG A 97 35.01 22.19 20.21
CA ARG A 97 34.88 23.65 20.16
C ARG A 97 35.74 24.36 21.22
N GLN A 98 35.78 23.83 22.44
CA GLN A 98 36.64 24.36 23.48
C GLN A 98 38.13 24.19 23.14
N ASN A 99 38.51 23.07 22.56
CA ASN A 99 39.88 22.83 22.09
C ASN A 99 40.30 23.78 20.98
N ALA A 100 39.38 24.09 20.05
CA ALA A 100 39.63 25.06 18.99
C ALA A 100 39.80 26.52 19.55
N ILE A 101 39.03 26.88 20.56
CA ILE A 101 39.15 28.20 21.23
C ILE A 101 40.47 28.31 22.01
N LEU A 102 40.88 27.28 22.69
CA LEU A 102 42.17 27.24 23.39
C LEU A 102 43.38 27.26 22.42
N ALA A 103 43.26 26.61 21.28
CA ALA A 103 44.28 26.69 20.20
C ALA A 103 44.41 28.11 19.63
N GLN A 104 43.30 28.82 19.53
CA GLN A 104 43.25 30.23 19.07
C GLN A 104 43.91 31.18 20.10
N GLU A 105 43.67 30.97 21.41
CA GLU A 105 44.33 31.75 22.48
C GLU A 105 45.85 31.53 22.52
N ASN A 106 46.30 30.30 22.27
CA ASN A 106 47.74 29.98 22.22
C ASN A 106 48.41 30.53 20.94
N ALA A 107 47.72 30.62 19.83
CA ALA A 107 48.21 31.23 18.60
C ALA A 107 48.35 32.75 18.74
N MET A 108 47.53 33.41 19.54
CA MET A 108 47.61 34.85 19.82
C MET A 108 48.84 35.26 20.67
N LYS A 109 49.47 34.30 21.32
CA LYS A 109 50.63 34.56 22.23
C LYS A 109 51.98 34.59 21.55
N SER A 110 52.05 34.25 20.30
CA SER A 110 53.34 34.31 19.62
C SER A 110 53.39 35.50 18.63
N GLU A 111 54.02 36.56 19.09
CA GLU A 111 54.09 37.87 18.39
C GLU A 111 54.93 37.90 17.10
N MET A 112 55.43 36.78 16.59
CA MET A 112 56.43 36.87 15.49
C MET A 112 55.95 36.48 14.10
N HIS A 113 54.74 35.93 13.94
CA HIS A 113 54.28 35.57 12.60
C HIS A 113 52.77 35.81 12.47
N ALA A 114 52.34 37.07 12.57
CA ALA A 114 50.96 37.48 12.52
C ALA A 114 50.22 37.02 11.22
N LEU A 115 50.93 36.91 10.13
CA LEU A 115 50.36 36.50 8.84
C LEU A 115 50.17 34.97 8.74
N GLU A 116 51.13 34.18 9.22
CA GLU A 116 51.02 32.71 9.23
C GLU A 116 50.00 32.26 10.26
N ALA A 117 49.89 32.93 11.41
CA ALA A 117 48.88 32.68 12.44
C ALA A 117 47.45 33.01 11.95
N TYR A 118 47.30 34.05 11.10
CA TYR A 118 46.02 34.42 10.53
C TYR A 118 45.52 33.38 9.51
N ASP A 119 46.39 32.89 8.64
CA ASP A 119 46.05 31.85 7.68
C ASP A 119 45.74 30.51 8.38
N GLN A 120 46.45 30.20 9.49
CA GLN A 120 46.12 29.01 10.29
C GLN A 120 44.77 29.14 10.99
N ALA A 121 44.49 30.28 11.61
CA ALA A 121 43.21 30.52 12.28
C ALA A 121 42.03 30.54 11.31
N GLU A 122 42.20 31.07 10.09
CA GLU A 122 41.16 31.04 9.05
C GLU A 122 40.91 29.63 8.52
N HIS A 123 41.98 28.82 8.40
CA HIS A 123 41.86 27.42 8.02
C HIS A 123 41.12 26.57 9.10
N GLU A 124 41.44 26.79 10.39
CA GLU A 124 40.74 26.14 11.50
C GLU A 124 39.26 26.56 11.57
N ARG A 125 38.96 27.81 11.29
CA ARG A 125 37.59 28.33 11.22
C ARG A 125 36.78 27.71 10.09
N GLN A 126 37.38 27.53 8.89
CA GLN A 126 36.72 26.83 7.78
C GLN A 126 36.48 25.34 8.10
N LEU A 127 37.42 24.70 8.79
CA LEU A 127 37.24 23.33 9.27
C LEU A 127 36.13 23.21 10.32
N ALA A 128 36.10 24.14 11.29
CA ALA A 128 35.04 24.19 12.31
C ALA A 128 33.65 24.42 11.68
N GLU A 129 33.56 25.30 10.65
CA GLU A 129 32.30 25.56 9.94
C GLU A 129 31.81 24.30 9.17
N VAL A 130 32.75 23.57 8.53
CA VAL A 130 32.44 22.28 7.88
C VAL A 130 31.99 21.23 8.90
N GLN A 131 32.58 21.19 10.07
CA GLN A 131 32.15 20.27 11.15
C GLN A 131 30.78 20.66 11.72
N ARG A 132 30.52 21.95 11.89
CA ARG A 132 29.20 22.46 12.32
C ARG A 132 28.11 22.08 11.31
N ILE A 133 28.33 22.30 10.02
CA ILE A 133 27.38 21.92 8.97
C ILE A 133 27.10 20.41 8.97
N LYS A 134 28.16 19.59 9.20
CA LYS A 134 28.00 18.13 9.30
C LYS A 134 27.20 17.72 10.56
N ALA A 135 27.47 18.35 11.69
CA ALA A 135 26.75 18.09 12.93
C ALA A 135 25.27 18.49 12.80
N GLU A 136 24.97 19.64 12.21
CA GLU A 136 23.61 20.06 11.94
C GLU A 136 22.89 19.12 10.95
N TYR A 137 23.57 18.65 9.91
CA TYR A 137 23.01 17.68 8.97
C TYR A 137 22.71 16.34 9.68
N SER A 138 23.67 15.83 10.46
CA SER A 138 23.49 14.60 11.22
C SER A 138 22.30 14.72 12.21
N LYS A 139 22.20 15.86 12.90
CA LYS A 139 21.07 16.15 13.79
C LYS A 139 19.73 16.13 13.04
N ARG A 140 19.64 16.79 11.87
CA ARG A 140 18.40 16.80 11.07
C ARG A 140 17.99 15.39 10.61
N VAL A 141 18.97 14.55 10.23
CA VAL A 141 18.72 13.16 9.83
C VAL A 141 18.21 12.36 11.04
N THR A 142 18.86 12.52 12.20
CA THR A 142 18.46 11.84 13.44
C THR A 142 17.07 12.26 13.88
N ASP A 143 16.79 13.56 13.88
CA ASP A 143 15.46 14.10 14.21
C ASP A 143 14.38 13.53 13.27
N THR A 144 14.66 13.51 11.96
CA THR A 144 13.73 12.95 10.97
C THR A 144 13.42 11.48 11.24
N LEU A 145 14.43 10.65 11.51
CA LEU A 145 14.24 9.24 11.83
C LEU A 145 13.47 9.04 13.14
N THR A 146 13.75 9.84 14.15
CA THR A 146 13.06 9.81 15.44
C THR A 146 11.57 10.13 15.27
N TYR A 147 11.24 11.16 14.51
CA TYR A 147 9.83 11.54 14.29
C TYR A 147 9.06 10.56 13.40
N MET A 148 9.72 9.93 12.42
CA MET A 148 9.12 8.84 11.65
C MET A 148 8.83 7.62 12.54
N THR A 149 9.73 7.29 13.45
CA THR A 149 9.55 6.22 14.44
C THR A 149 8.43 6.56 15.42
N LEU A 150 8.37 7.80 15.90
CA LEU A 150 7.29 8.31 16.72
C LEU A 150 5.93 8.17 16.01
N GLY A 151 5.83 8.56 14.73
CA GLY A 151 4.61 8.39 13.95
C GLY A 151 4.11 6.94 13.93
N ARG A 152 5.02 5.97 13.77
CA ARG A 152 4.70 4.53 13.80
C ARG A 152 4.25 4.05 15.17
N SER A 153 4.94 4.50 16.22
CA SER A 153 4.60 4.19 17.62
C SER A 153 3.22 4.72 17.99
N LEU A 154 2.92 5.97 17.64
CA LEU A 154 1.60 6.57 17.85
C LEU A 154 0.49 5.79 17.14
N GLY A 155 0.77 5.26 15.94
CA GLY A 155 -0.15 4.37 15.24
C GLY A 155 -0.45 3.09 16.00
N LEU A 156 0.57 2.42 16.55
CA LEU A 156 0.37 1.23 17.40
C LEU A 156 -0.42 1.55 18.66
N GLN A 157 -0.10 2.65 19.33
CA GLN A 157 -0.82 3.09 20.53
C GLN A 157 -2.28 3.43 20.24
N ALA A 158 -2.56 4.05 19.08
CA ALA A 158 -3.92 4.31 18.64
C ALA A 158 -4.72 3.01 18.51
N ILE A 159 -4.15 1.98 17.87
CA ILE A 159 -4.77 0.66 17.71
C ILE A 159 -5.11 0.07 19.10
N THR A 160 -4.16 0.12 20.04
CA THR A 160 -4.37 -0.35 21.42
C THR A 160 -5.52 0.41 22.11
N GLN A 161 -5.58 1.74 21.96
CA GLN A 161 -6.66 2.54 22.55
C GLN A 161 -8.02 2.19 21.94
N PHE A 162 -8.11 1.93 20.65
CA PHE A 162 -9.35 1.44 20.02
C PHE A 162 -9.77 0.07 20.56
N GLN A 163 -8.84 -0.85 20.74
CA GLN A 163 -9.10 -2.17 21.33
C GLN A 163 -9.56 -2.07 22.78
N ALA A 164 -9.05 -1.10 23.54
CA ALA A 164 -9.48 -0.79 24.90
C ALA A 164 -10.80 0.01 24.97
N GLY A 165 -11.43 0.36 23.83
CA GLY A 165 -12.65 1.16 23.79
C GLY A 165 -12.44 2.68 23.90
N ASN A 166 -11.21 3.15 24.00
CA ASN A 166 -10.85 4.56 24.19
C ASN A 166 -10.82 5.32 22.85
N THR A 167 -11.96 5.43 22.19
CA THR A 167 -12.07 5.97 20.83
C THR A 167 -11.59 7.42 20.69
N ASN A 168 -11.82 8.28 21.70
CA ASN A 168 -11.39 9.68 21.64
C ASN A 168 -9.86 9.81 21.61
N LEU A 169 -9.17 9.09 22.47
CA LEU A 169 -7.70 9.07 22.52
C LEU A 169 -7.14 8.35 21.29
N GLY A 170 -7.75 7.24 20.87
CA GLY A 170 -7.40 6.53 19.65
C GLY A 170 -7.44 7.43 18.41
N ASN A 171 -8.48 8.26 18.27
CA ASN A 171 -8.58 9.24 17.18
C ASN A 171 -7.46 10.29 17.21
N LEU A 172 -7.16 10.84 18.40
CA LEU A 172 -6.05 11.79 18.58
C LEU A 172 -4.71 11.19 18.18
N LEU A 173 -4.40 10.00 18.69
CA LEU A 173 -3.16 9.28 18.39
C LEU A 173 -3.06 8.90 16.91
N SER A 174 -4.17 8.48 16.28
CA SER A 174 -4.21 8.20 14.83
C SER A 174 -3.91 9.45 14.01
N TYR A 175 -4.51 10.58 14.37
CA TYR A 175 -4.28 11.83 13.65
C TYR A 175 -2.86 12.35 13.86
N ALA A 176 -2.33 12.25 15.08
CA ALA A 176 -0.93 12.57 15.38
C ALA A 176 0.03 11.67 14.59
N SER A 177 -0.22 10.35 14.57
CA SER A 177 0.54 9.38 13.76
C SER A 177 0.61 9.80 12.28
N TYR A 178 -0.53 10.18 11.70
CA TYR A 178 -0.59 10.70 10.33
C TYR A 178 0.23 11.98 10.15
N LEU A 179 0.06 12.97 11.05
CA LEU A 179 0.73 14.26 10.93
C LEU A 179 2.24 14.13 11.03
N PHE A 180 2.76 13.38 12.02
CA PHE A 180 4.18 13.17 12.20
C PHE A 180 4.77 12.38 11.03
N THR A 181 4.12 11.30 10.60
CA THR A 181 4.58 10.51 9.45
C THR A 181 4.61 11.36 8.18
N ARG A 182 3.57 12.15 7.90
CA ARG A 182 3.49 13.00 6.72
C ARG A 182 4.49 14.15 6.75
N ARG A 183 4.65 14.83 7.89
CA ARG A 183 5.55 15.99 8.06
C ARG A 183 6.99 15.65 7.74
N TYR A 184 7.41 14.43 8.07
CA TYR A 184 8.77 13.95 7.86
C TYR A 184 8.91 12.99 6.68
N ASN A 185 7.99 13.05 5.71
CA ASN A 185 7.98 12.24 4.49
C ASN A 185 8.08 10.73 4.75
N GLY A 186 7.54 10.26 5.89
CA GLY A 186 7.48 8.86 6.22
C GLY A 186 6.44 8.10 5.39
N ASP A 187 6.55 6.78 5.40
CA ASP A 187 5.62 5.91 4.70
C ASP A 187 4.25 5.86 5.41
N LEU A 188 3.26 6.52 4.82
CA LEU A 188 1.88 6.53 5.31
C LEU A 188 1.18 5.16 5.15
N TYR A 189 1.74 4.26 4.33
CA TYR A 189 1.28 2.88 4.21
C TYR A 189 2.00 1.92 5.15
N TYR A 190 2.81 2.46 6.09
CA TYR A 190 3.34 1.62 7.16
C TYR A 190 2.18 0.99 7.94
N PRO A 191 2.20 -0.34 8.21
CA PRO A 191 1.05 -1.08 8.73
C PRO A 191 0.36 -0.43 9.93
N SER A 192 1.12 0.00 10.96
CA SER A 192 0.52 0.61 12.14
C SER A 192 -0.12 1.97 11.86
N VAL A 193 0.47 2.79 11.01
CA VAL A 193 -0.07 4.10 10.61
C VAL A 193 -1.37 3.91 9.82
N TYR A 194 -1.33 3.06 8.80
CA TYR A 194 -2.50 2.80 7.96
C TYR A 194 -3.65 2.17 8.75
N GLN A 195 -3.36 1.16 9.58
CA GLN A 195 -4.38 0.48 10.38
C GLN A 195 -5.03 1.42 11.40
N ALA A 196 -4.24 2.27 12.08
CA ALA A 196 -4.78 3.29 12.98
C ALA A 196 -5.73 4.25 12.26
N LEU A 197 -5.35 4.73 11.08
CA LEU A 197 -6.19 5.60 10.24
C LEU A 197 -7.47 4.89 9.81
N SER A 198 -7.37 3.64 9.37
CA SER A 198 -8.51 2.83 8.93
C SER A 198 -9.51 2.61 10.08
N MET A 199 -9.05 2.24 11.26
CA MET A 199 -9.90 2.05 12.45
C MET A 199 -10.55 3.36 12.91
N SER A 200 -9.80 4.46 12.91
CA SER A 200 -10.28 5.77 13.33
C SER A 200 -11.31 6.35 12.36
N SER A 201 -11.11 6.18 11.07
CA SER A 201 -12.07 6.68 10.06
C SER A 201 -13.39 5.92 10.07
N THR A 202 -13.45 4.71 10.64
CA THR A 202 -14.64 3.82 10.73
C THR A 202 -15.38 3.68 9.40
N ASN A 203 -14.63 3.37 8.34
CA ASN A 203 -15.12 3.62 7.01
C ASN A 203 -15.37 2.36 6.21
N GLN A 204 -16.16 1.48 6.79
CA GLN A 204 -16.66 0.31 6.10
C GLN A 204 -18.19 0.33 6.17
N ASN A 205 -18.84 0.46 5.02
CA ASN A 205 -20.27 0.29 4.92
C ASN A 205 -20.54 -1.04 4.22
N GLN A 206 -21.43 -1.83 4.80
CA GLN A 206 -21.82 -3.13 4.26
C GLN A 206 -23.35 -3.20 4.09
N TRP A 207 -23.78 -3.73 2.97
CA TRP A 207 -25.18 -3.96 2.63
C TRP A 207 -25.34 -5.37 2.05
N THR A 208 -26.26 -6.16 2.56
CA THR A 208 -26.67 -7.43 1.94
C THR A 208 -27.73 -7.13 0.90
N LYS A 209 -27.42 -7.34 -0.39
CA LYS A 209 -28.27 -6.93 -1.51
C LYS A 209 -28.59 -8.04 -2.49
N LEU A 210 -27.74 -9.05 -2.61
CA LEU A 210 -27.89 -10.19 -3.50
C LEU A 210 -28.33 -11.41 -2.70
N GLU A 211 -29.14 -12.26 -3.29
CA GLU A 211 -29.50 -13.58 -2.72
C GLU A 211 -28.37 -14.59 -2.93
N GLY A 212 -27.64 -14.46 -4.05
CA GLY A 212 -26.49 -15.28 -4.37
C GLY A 212 -25.16 -14.57 -4.10
N SER A 213 -24.07 -15.28 -4.37
CA SER A 213 -22.72 -14.71 -4.31
C SER A 213 -22.54 -13.60 -5.33
N ALA A 214 -21.92 -12.49 -4.95
CA ALA A 214 -21.60 -11.38 -5.84
C ALA A 214 -20.42 -11.78 -6.77
N MET A 215 -20.70 -12.27 -7.96
CA MET A 215 -19.70 -12.84 -8.85
C MET A 215 -18.99 -11.81 -9.73
N GLY A 216 -19.63 -10.70 -10.05
CA GLY A 216 -19.08 -9.61 -10.83
C GLY A 216 -19.59 -8.26 -10.37
N LEU A 217 -18.72 -7.26 -10.41
CA LEU A 217 -19.03 -5.86 -10.15
C LEU A 217 -18.40 -5.01 -11.24
N ASP A 218 -19.15 -4.00 -11.71
CA ASP A 218 -18.63 -2.95 -12.59
C ASP A 218 -19.28 -1.61 -12.26
N ILE A 219 -18.64 -0.51 -12.69
CA ILE A 219 -19.07 0.86 -12.37
C ILE A 219 -19.01 1.73 -13.61
N ASN A 220 -20.10 2.45 -13.88
CA ASN A 220 -20.15 3.40 -14.98
C ASN A 220 -19.57 4.78 -14.62
N ASP A 221 -19.60 5.70 -15.56
CA ASP A 221 -19.06 7.06 -15.38
C ASP A 221 -19.86 7.91 -14.38
N ASP A 222 -21.14 7.59 -14.13
CA ASP A 222 -22.00 8.24 -13.12
C ASP A 222 -21.80 7.67 -11.70
N ASN A 223 -20.80 6.86 -11.45
CA ASN A 223 -20.63 6.10 -10.19
C ASN A 223 -21.79 5.15 -9.83
N LYS A 224 -22.62 4.76 -10.81
CA LYS A 224 -23.60 3.71 -10.61
C LYS A 224 -22.92 2.37 -10.72
N ILE A 225 -23.13 1.51 -9.74
CA ILE A 225 -22.52 0.18 -9.66
C ILE A 225 -23.53 -0.85 -10.14
N VAL A 226 -23.08 -1.78 -10.95
CA VAL A 226 -23.85 -2.98 -11.30
C VAL A 226 -23.16 -4.19 -10.68
N THR A 227 -23.97 -5.06 -10.08
CA THR A 227 -23.53 -6.34 -9.56
C THR A 227 -24.32 -7.47 -10.18
N VAL A 228 -23.66 -8.62 -10.30
CA VAL A 228 -24.28 -9.84 -10.78
C VAL A 228 -24.05 -11.00 -9.82
N SER A 229 -25.01 -11.89 -9.68
CA SER A 229 -24.92 -13.05 -8.81
C SER A 229 -24.99 -14.37 -9.57
N ASN A 230 -24.52 -15.43 -8.90
CA ASN A 230 -24.68 -16.81 -9.38
C ASN A 230 -26.14 -17.32 -9.30
N TYR A 231 -27.07 -16.54 -8.73
CA TYR A 231 -28.52 -16.80 -8.72
C TYR A 231 -29.29 -15.97 -9.75
N GLY A 232 -28.59 -15.51 -10.80
CA GLY A 232 -29.24 -14.89 -11.96
C GLY A 232 -29.73 -13.46 -11.72
N GLU A 233 -29.15 -12.74 -10.77
CA GLU A 233 -29.53 -11.37 -10.48
C GLU A 233 -28.57 -10.39 -11.17
N ILE A 234 -29.15 -9.32 -11.73
CA ILE A 234 -28.42 -8.12 -12.18
C ILE A 234 -29.02 -6.96 -11.42
N LEU A 235 -28.26 -6.42 -10.47
CA LEU A 235 -28.70 -5.31 -9.61
C LEU A 235 -27.90 -4.06 -9.93
N GLN A 236 -28.57 -2.91 -9.95
CA GLN A 236 -27.93 -1.60 -10.00
C GLN A 236 -27.99 -0.93 -8.65
N HIS A 237 -26.87 -0.37 -8.22
CA HIS A 237 -26.75 0.33 -6.96
C HIS A 237 -26.34 1.78 -7.18
N VAL A 238 -27.00 2.68 -6.46
CA VAL A 238 -26.69 4.11 -6.40
C VAL A 238 -26.49 4.46 -4.93
N GLN A 239 -25.32 4.99 -4.61
CA GLN A 239 -25.06 5.44 -3.26
C GLN A 239 -25.63 6.84 -3.03
N ASN A 240 -26.46 6.98 -1.99
CA ASN A 240 -26.96 8.25 -1.48
C ASN A 240 -26.54 8.34 0.00
N ASP A 241 -25.56 9.18 0.30
CA ASP A 241 -24.95 9.30 1.63
C ASP A 241 -24.51 7.93 2.21
N ASN A 242 -25.13 7.49 3.30
CA ASN A 242 -24.85 6.22 3.95
C ASN A 242 -25.72 5.06 3.45
N ASN A 243 -26.70 5.32 2.57
CA ASN A 243 -27.60 4.30 2.05
C ASN A 243 -27.21 3.87 0.63
N LEU A 244 -27.45 2.61 0.33
CA LEU A 244 -27.27 2.04 -0.99
C LEU A 244 -28.66 1.70 -1.57
N LYS A 245 -29.16 2.59 -2.45
CA LYS A 245 -30.39 2.33 -3.21
C LYS A 245 -30.12 1.26 -4.27
N THR A 246 -30.87 0.17 -4.22
CA THR A 246 -30.72 -0.95 -5.14
C THR A 246 -31.95 -1.08 -6.03
N THR A 247 -31.73 -1.26 -7.33
CA THR A 247 -32.78 -1.50 -8.33
C THR A 247 -32.48 -2.85 -9.01
N VAL A 248 -33.46 -3.73 -9.07
CA VAL A 248 -33.35 -4.98 -9.82
C VAL A 248 -33.51 -4.66 -11.32
N LEU A 249 -32.44 -4.87 -12.09
CA LEU A 249 -32.46 -4.70 -13.55
C LEU A 249 -32.94 -5.97 -14.25
N TYR A 250 -32.56 -7.12 -13.73
CA TYR A 250 -32.95 -8.44 -14.24
C TYR A 250 -32.82 -9.49 -13.14
N LYS A 251 -33.71 -10.48 -13.11
CA LYS A 251 -33.63 -11.63 -12.21
C LYS A 251 -34.21 -12.87 -12.88
N ASN A 252 -33.40 -13.91 -13.02
CA ASN A 252 -33.84 -15.24 -13.45
C ASN A 252 -32.82 -16.28 -12.99
N SER A 253 -33.24 -17.16 -12.09
CA SER A 253 -32.39 -18.19 -11.46
C SER A 253 -31.86 -19.27 -12.40
N ALA A 254 -32.33 -19.33 -13.65
CA ALA A 254 -31.77 -20.20 -14.68
C ALA A 254 -30.33 -19.79 -15.11
N TYR A 255 -29.90 -18.58 -14.75
CA TYR A 255 -28.58 -18.07 -15.12
C TYR A 255 -27.64 -18.03 -13.92
N ASP A 256 -26.40 -18.43 -14.15
CA ASP A 256 -25.28 -18.34 -13.21
C ASP A 256 -24.29 -17.28 -13.75
N PHE A 257 -24.47 -16.01 -13.37
CA PHE A 257 -23.60 -14.95 -13.85
C PHE A 257 -22.19 -15.01 -13.28
N ARG A 258 -21.19 -14.73 -14.13
CA ARG A 258 -19.77 -14.78 -13.78
C ARG A 258 -19.01 -13.48 -14.00
N ASP A 259 -19.45 -12.68 -14.94
CA ASP A 259 -18.83 -11.39 -15.23
C ASP A 259 -19.88 -10.38 -15.71
N VAL A 260 -19.57 -9.11 -15.56
CA VAL A 260 -20.43 -8.00 -15.98
C VAL A 260 -19.59 -6.86 -16.53
N TYR A 261 -20.07 -6.26 -17.59
CA TYR A 261 -19.55 -5.01 -18.13
C TYR A 261 -20.68 -3.97 -18.19
N TYR A 262 -20.44 -2.82 -17.58
CA TYR A 262 -21.36 -1.70 -17.58
C TYR A 262 -20.85 -0.61 -18.53
N SER A 263 -21.45 -0.49 -19.71
CA SER A 263 -20.98 0.43 -20.73
C SER A 263 -21.22 1.90 -20.34
N PRO A 264 -20.44 2.86 -20.86
CA PRO A 264 -20.69 4.29 -20.66
C PRO A 264 -22.07 4.75 -21.14
N LYS A 265 -22.64 4.06 -22.12
CA LYS A 265 -24.00 4.32 -22.66
C LYS A 265 -25.12 3.77 -21.76
N GLY A 266 -24.81 3.19 -20.60
CA GLY A 266 -25.79 2.65 -19.65
C GLY A 266 -26.31 1.25 -19.99
N THR A 267 -25.73 0.56 -20.96
CA THR A 267 -26.04 -0.85 -21.25
C THR A 267 -25.23 -1.77 -20.36
N VAL A 268 -25.88 -2.76 -19.77
CA VAL A 268 -25.24 -3.81 -18.95
C VAL A 268 -25.15 -5.08 -19.78
N TYR A 269 -23.95 -5.63 -19.86
CA TYR A 269 -23.67 -6.93 -20.45
C TYR A 269 -23.32 -7.90 -19.32
N ALA A 270 -24.18 -8.88 -19.04
CA ALA A 270 -23.96 -9.87 -17.99
C ALA A 270 -23.73 -11.25 -18.60
N LEU A 271 -22.56 -11.81 -18.33
CA LEU A 271 -22.14 -13.10 -18.87
C LEU A 271 -22.49 -14.24 -17.91
N SER A 272 -23.27 -15.19 -18.40
CA SER A 272 -23.65 -16.37 -17.62
C SER A 272 -22.79 -17.59 -18.00
N ARG A 273 -22.44 -18.36 -16.97
CA ARG A 273 -21.77 -19.66 -17.11
C ARG A 273 -22.64 -20.69 -17.87
N THR A 274 -23.95 -20.48 -17.90
CA THR A 274 -24.90 -21.33 -18.64
C THR A 274 -24.86 -21.12 -20.17
N GLY A 275 -23.92 -20.33 -20.69
CA GLY A 275 -23.77 -20.10 -22.12
C GLY A 275 -24.66 -19.00 -22.68
N HIS A 276 -24.99 -17.98 -21.87
CA HIS A 276 -25.82 -16.87 -22.29
C HIS A 276 -25.18 -15.52 -21.96
N LEU A 277 -25.43 -14.54 -22.80
CA LEU A 277 -25.10 -13.14 -22.56
C LEU A 277 -26.41 -12.34 -22.48
N ILE A 278 -26.67 -11.74 -21.33
CA ILE A 278 -27.83 -10.86 -21.13
C ILE A 278 -27.38 -9.43 -21.41
N VAL A 279 -28.03 -8.79 -22.39
CA VAL A 279 -27.81 -7.39 -22.75
C VAL A 279 -28.99 -6.59 -22.22
N LYS A 280 -28.80 -5.89 -21.12
CA LYS A 280 -29.83 -5.08 -20.47
C LYS A 280 -29.62 -3.61 -20.83
N LYS A 281 -30.51 -3.07 -21.64
CA LYS A 281 -30.71 -1.64 -21.92
C LYS A 281 -31.78 -1.07 -20.97
N PRO A 282 -31.92 0.25 -20.83
CA PRO A 282 -32.92 0.86 -19.94
C PRO A 282 -34.35 0.32 -20.16
N HIS A 283 -34.77 0.12 -21.41
CA HIS A 283 -36.15 -0.29 -21.76
C HIS A 283 -36.25 -1.66 -22.43
N ASN A 284 -35.13 -2.34 -22.65
CA ASN A 284 -35.10 -3.64 -23.31
C ASN A 284 -34.12 -4.60 -22.67
N THR A 285 -34.44 -5.88 -22.75
CA THR A 285 -33.55 -6.96 -22.36
C THR A 285 -33.45 -7.96 -23.50
N GLU A 286 -32.25 -8.21 -23.96
CA GLU A 286 -31.95 -9.14 -25.03
C GLU A 286 -31.12 -10.29 -24.44
N ILE A 287 -31.47 -11.52 -24.76
CA ILE A 287 -30.79 -12.73 -24.32
C ILE A 287 -30.15 -13.35 -25.55
N ILE A 288 -28.82 -13.48 -25.49
CA ILE A 288 -28.04 -14.01 -26.60
C ILE A 288 -27.47 -15.36 -26.15
N GLU A 289 -27.83 -16.41 -26.83
CA GLU A 289 -27.26 -17.73 -26.66
C GLU A 289 -25.87 -17.78 -27.29
N LEU A 290 -24.88 -18.23 -26.53
CA LEU A 290 -23.49 -18.35 -26.96
C LEU A 290 -23.23 -19.79 -27.46
N THR A 291 -23.78 -20.10 -28.63
CA THR A 291 -23.71 -21.43 -29.21
C THR A 291 -22.26 -21.92 -29.34
N GLY A 292 -21.97 -23.12 -28.86
CA GLY A 292 -20.64 -23.74 -28.89
C GLY A 292 -19.67 -23.26 -27.82
N MET A 293 -20.12 -22.42 -26.85
CA MET A 293 -19.33 -21.98 -25.70
C MET A 293 -19.81 -22.68 -24.43
N THR A 294 -18.91 -23.42 -23.81
CA THR A 294 -19.14 -24.06 -22.51
C THR A 294 -18.49 -23.23 -21.40
N HIS A 295 -19.24 -22.97 -20.34
CA HIS A 295 -18.79 -22.24 -19.16
C HIS A 295 -18.07 -20.91 -19.48
N PRO A 296 -18.76 -19.91 -20.03
CA PRO A 296 -18.21 -18.58 -20.18
C PRO A 296 -17.77 -17.97 -18.84
N ILE A 297 -16.60 -17.32 -18.82
CA ILE A 297 -15.96 -16.83 -17.60
C ILE A 297 -15.70 -15.33 -17.59
N LYS A 298 -15.46 -14.71 -18.78
CA LYS A 298 -15.02 -13.31 -18.82
C LYS A 298 -15.37 -12.59 -20.10
N LEU A 299 -15.68 -11.28 -19.96
CA LEU A 299 -15.76 -10.31 -21.05
C LEU A 299 -14.46 -9.50 -21.08
N SER A 300 -13.80 -9.43 -22.22
CA SER A 300 -12.56 -8.66 -22.39
C SER A 300 -12.64 -7.73 -23.59
N PRO A 301 -12.35 -6.42 -23.44
CA PRO A 301 -12.26 -5.53 -24.59
C PRO A 301 -11.20 -6.01 -25.58
N PHE A 302 -11.55 -6.03 -26.84
CA PHE A 302 -10.68 -6.45 -27.95
C PHE A 302 -10.90 -5.54 -29.14
N GLN A 303 -9.93 -4.66 -29.42
CA GLN A 303 -10.07 -3.58 -30.39
C GLN A 303 -11.35 -2.74 -30.10
N ASN A 304 -12.25 -2.58 -31.07
CA ASN A 304 -13.56 -1.91 -30.93
C ASN A 304 -14.72 -2.90 -30.63
N LYS A 305 -14.40 -4.14 -30.22
CA LYS A 305 -15.33 -5.22 -29.93
C LYS A 305 -15.08 -5.81 -28.54
N THR A 306 -15.80 -6.86 -28.19
CA THR A 306 -15.61 -7.61 -26.94
C THR A 306 -15.28 -9.06 -27.25
N LEU A 307 -14.22 -9.58 -26.66
CA LEU A 307 -13.93 -10.99 -26.66
C LEU A 307 -14.66 -11.66 -25.48
N ILE A 308 -15.52 -12.60 -25.78
CA ILE A 308 -16.13 -13.49 -24.78
C ILE A 308 -15.20 -14.68 -24.60
N ILE A 309 -14.83 -14.96 -23.37
CA ILE A 309 -13.88 -16.02 -23.02
C ILE A 309 -14.62 -17.08 -22.22
N ALA A 310 -14.52 -18.32 -22.64
CA ALA A 310 -15.03 -19.50 -21.93
C ALA A 310 -13.87 -20.47 -21.60
N GLU A 311 -14.16 -21.53 -20.84
CA GLU A 311 -13.14 -22.48 -20.40
C GLU A 311 -12.36 -23.12 -21.58
N ASN A 312 -13.00 -23.38 -22.73
CA ASN A 312 -12.36 -24.05 -23.89
C ASN A 312 -12.68 -23.36 -25.23
N SER A 313 -13.11 -22.11 -25.19
CA SER A 313 -13.42 -21.37 -26.42
C SER A 313 -13.38 -19.86 -26.21
N ILE A 314 -13.25 -19.14 -27.31
CA ILE A 314 -13.39 -17.68 -27.35
C ILE A 314 -14.38 -17.31 -28.45
N ALA A 315 -15.10 -16.19 -28.26
CA ALA A 315 -15.97 -15.64 -29.29
C ALA A 315 -15.78 -14.12 -29.42
N LEU A 316 -15.82 -13.63 -30.64
CA LEU A 316 -15.78 -12.20 -30.92
C LEU A 316 -17.23 -11.68 -30.96
N PHE A 317 -17.52 -10.72 -30.11
CA PHE A 317 -18.84 -10.11 -29.95
C PHE A 317 -18.84 -8.65 -30.37
N ASP A 318 -19.78 -8.27 -31.21
CA ASP A 318 -20.02 -6.90 -31.64
C ASP A 318 -21.06 -6.25 -30.71
N THR A 319 -20.61 -5.31 -29.88
CA THR A 319 -21.48 -4.62 -28.90
C THR A 319 -22.43 -3.62 -29.52
N ASP A 320 -22.16 -3.14 -30.73
CA ASP A 320 -23.05 -2.21 -31.42
C ASP A 320 -24.23 -2.95 -32.08
N LYS A 321 -23.98 -4.15 -32.61
CA LYS A 321 -24.97 -5.01 -33.24
C LYS A 321 -25.59 -6.05 -32.33
N ASN A 322 -25.07 -6.21 -31.09
CA ASN A 322 -25.42 -7.29 -30.16
C ASN A 322 -25.34 -8.68 -30.79
N LYS A 323 -24.27 -8.97 -31.51
CA LYS A 323 -24.17 -10.23 -32.28
C LYS A 323 -22.78 -10.88 -32.08
N VAL A 324 -22.76 -12.20 -31.91
CA VAL A 324 -21.56 -13.01 -32.04
C VAL A 324 -21.13 -13.06 -33.50
N LEU A 325 -19.90 -12.66 -33.78
CA LEU A 325 -19.36 -12.63 -35.15
C LEU A 325 -18.65 -13.94 -35.51
N SER A 326 -17.90 -14.48 -34.59
CA SER A 326 -17.16 -15.73 -34.76
C SER A 326 -16.90 -16.39 -33.41
N THR A 327 -16.81 -17.73 -33.40
CA THR A 327 -16.45 -18.53 -32.23
C THR A 327 -15.32 -19.47 -32.61
N LYS A 328 -14.33 -19.61 -31.73
CA LYS A 328 -13.19 -20.50 -31.88
C LYS A 328 -13.06 -21.42 -30.68
N LYS A 329 -13.02 -22.74 -30.91
CA LYS A 329 -12.66 -23.73 -29.91
C LYS A 329 -11.14 -23.72 -29.69
N LEU A 330 -10.73 -23.97 -28.46
CA LEU A 330 -9.34 -24.06 -28.05
C LEU A 330 -9.05 -25.49 -27.55
N ASP A 331 -7.83 -25.96 -27.75
CA ASP A 331 -7.34 -27.26 -27.32
C ASP A 331 -6.76 -27.27 -25.90
N TYR A 332 -7.01 -26.17 -25.15
CA TYR A 332 -6.55 -25.98 -23.79
C TYR A 332 -7.66 -25.40 -22.91
N HIS A 333 -7.55 -25.63 -21.60
CA HIS A 333 -8.50 -25.16 -20.61
C HIS A 333 -8.05 -23.83 -20.00
N ILE A 334 -8.83 -22.79 -20.23
CA ILE A 334 -8.58 -21.44 -19.71
C ILE A 334 -9.02 -21.35 -18.24
N THR A 335 -8.16 -20.85 -17.39
CA THR A 335 -8.40 -20.65 -15.96
C THR A 335 -8.71 -19.21 -15.61
N CYS A 336 -8.10 -18.26 -16.32
CA CYS A 336 -8.37 -16.82 -16.19
C CYS A 336 -7.89 -16.06 -17.43
N SER A 337 -8.18 -14.77 -17.46
CA SER A 337 -7.67 -13.88 -18.48
C SER A 337 -7.19 -12.56 -17.90
N GLY A 338 -6.26 -11.93 -18.60
CA GLY A 338 -5.73 -10.60 -18.33
C GLY A 338 -5.59 -9.79 -19.62
N ARG A 339 -4.79 -8.73 -19.56
CA ARG A 339 -4.44 -7.92 -20.73
C ARG A 339 -2.95 -7.59 -20.71
N ALA A 340 -2.31 -7.64 -21.86
CA ALA A 340 -0.96 -7.14 -22.07
C ALA A 340 -0.93 -6.39 -23.40
N ASP A 341 -0.28 -5.22 -23.43
CA ASP A 341 -0.18 -4.35 -24.62
C ASP A 341 -1.54 -4.09 -25.27
N SER A 342 -2.55 -3.82 -24.42
CA SER A 342 -3.96 -3.61 -24.84
C SER A 342 -4.67 -4.82 -25.46
N LEU A 343 -4.02 -5.96 -25.57
CA LEU A 343 -4.59 -7.23 -26.08
C LEU A 343 -5.02 -8.16 -24.94
N PRO A 344 -6.08 -8.97 -25.14
CA PRO A 344 -6.42 -10.04 -24.21
C PRO A 344 -5.33 -11.09 -24.15
N VAL A 345 -5.05 -11.59 -22.95
CA VAL A 345 -4.16 -12.73 -22.71
C VAL A 345 -4.92 -13.77 -21.90
N LEU A 346 -4.99 -14.99 -22.39
CA LEU A 346 -5.61 -16.12 -21.73
C LEU A 346 -4.55 -16.92 -20.99
N PHE A 347 -4.92 -17.50 -19.86
CA PHE A 347 -4.04 -18.33 -19.05
C PHE A 347 -4.65 -19.71 -18.90
N ASP A 348 -3.86 -20.75 -19.11
CA ASP A 348 -4.33 -22.12 -19.07
C ASP A 348 -3.90 -22.88 -17.79
N ASN A 349 -4.47 -24.06 -17.63
CA ASN A 349 -4.17 -24.95 -16.50
C ASN A 349 -2.80 -25.66 -16.60
N LYS A 350 -2.03 -25.41 -17.67
CA LYS A 350 -0.68 -25.95 -17.88
C LYS A 350 0.42 -24.89 -17.66
N GLY A 351 0.07 -23.71 -17.12
CA GLY A 351 1.00 -22.64 -16.87
C GLY A 351 1.47 -21.91 -18.13
N ARG A 352 0.64 -21.85 -19.15
CA ARG A 352 0.90 -21.11 -20.39
C ARG A 352 0.01 -19.87 -20.48
N MET A 353 0.49 -18.88 -21.19
CA MET A 353 -0.25 -17.68 -21.55
C MET A 353 -0.39 -17.58 -23.08
N HIS A 354 -1.55 -17.17 -23.53
CA HIS A 354 -1.95 -17.12 -24.93
C HIS A 354 -2.41 -15.71 -25.25
N GLN A 355 -1.58 -14.91 -25.90
CA GLN A 355 -1.91 -13.54 -26.32
C GLN A 355 -2.75 -13.58 -27.59
N VAL A 356 -3.96 -13.05 -27.52
CA VAL A 356 -4.91 -13.02 -28.64
C VAL A 356 -4.68 -11.74 -29.45
N LYS A 357 -4.06 -11.87 -30.61
CA LYS A 357 -3.92 -10.77 -31.59
C LYS A 357 -5.08 -10.76 -32.59
N GLY A 358 -5.65 -11.92 -32.89
CA GLY A 358 -6.78 -12.15 -33.74
C GLY A 358 -7.43 -13.49 -33.40
N MET A 359 -8.58 -13.80 -33.98
CA MET A 359 -9.26 -15.09 -33.74
C MET A 359 -8.38 -16.26 -34.18
N ASP A 360 -7.58 -16.08 -35.24
CA ASP A 360 -6.68 -17.10 -35.78
C ASP A 360 -5.19 -16.84 -35.47
N ASP A 361 -4.88 -15.70 -34.86
CA ASP A 361 -3.52 -15.34 -34.45
C ASP A 361 -3.42 -15.27 -32.92
N ILE A 362 -3.01 -16.39 -32.32
CA ILE A 362 -2.83 -16.55 -30.87
C ILE A 362 -1.39 -17.00 -30.60
N ILE A 363 -0.65 -16.15 -29.88
CA ILE A 363 0.74 -16.42 -29.52
C ILE A 363 0.81 -17.06 -28.13
N THR A 364 1.32 -18.28 -28.07
CA THR A 364 1.50 -19.04 -26.81
C THR A 364 2.90 -18.87 -26.26
N ARG A 365 2.99 -18.62 -24.95
CA ARG A 365 4.25 -18.53 -24.19
C ARG A 365 4.06 -19.17 -22.81
N LYS A 366 5.16 -19.52 -22.14
CA LYS A 366 5.13 -19.93 -20.73
C LYS A 366 4.92 -18.71 -19.83
N ILE A 367 4.16 -18.87 -18.74
CA ILE A 367 4.04 -17.83 -17.71
C ILE A 367 5.42 -17.57 -17.10
N PRO A 368 5.85 -16.32 -16.90
CA PRO A 368 7.18 -15.97 -16.39
C PRO A 368 7.28 -16.13 -14.87
N VAL A 369 6.84 -17.27 -14.33
CA VAL A 369 6.94 -17.63 -12.90
C VAL A 369 7.56 -19.02 -12.75
N PRO A 370 8.19 -19.33 -11.61
CA PRO A 370 8.79 -20.65 -11.37
C PRO A 370 7.77 -21.79 -11.41
N GLY A 371 8.14 -22.89 -12.02
CA GLY A 371 7.30 -24.09 -12.11
C GLY A 371 6.22 -24.02 -13.20
N ASN A 372 5.34 -25.02 -13.22
CA ASN A 372 4.16 -25.08 -14.08
C ASN A 372 2.91 -24.76 -13.26
N LEU A 373 2.83 -23.50 -12.76
CA LEU A 373 1.77 -23.06 -11.87
C LEU A 373 0.57 -22.55 -12.66
N THR A 374 -0.62 -22.86 -12.18
CA THR A 374 -1.88 -22.38 -12.76
C THR A 374 -2.27 -21.05 -12.14
N ALA A 375 -2.36 -20.00 -12.96
CA ALA A 375 -2.89 -18.72 -12.53
C ALA A 375 -4.43 -18.73 -12.54
N TYR A 376 -5.05 -18.20 -11.50
CA TYR A 376 -6.51 -18.05 -11.38
C TYR A 376 -6.98 -16.61 -11.50
N THR A 377 -6.08 -15.67 -11.37
CA THR A 377 -6.32 -14.26 -11.64
C THR A 377 -5.00 -13.55 -11.98
N VAL A 378 -5.07 -12.58 -12.85
CA VAL A 378 -3.91 -11.84 -13.32
C VAL A 378 -4.20 -10.35 -13.37
N SER A 379 -3.21 -9.54 -13.06
CA SER A 379 -3.27 -8.10 -13.27
C SER A 379 -1.94 -7.59 -13.84
N ASN A 380 -2.01 -6.76 -14.86
CA ASN A 380 -0.85 -6.20 -15.53
C ASN A 380 -0.86 -4.67 -15.44
N SER A 381 0.33 -4.10 -15.38
CA SER A 381 0.61 -2.67 -15.55
C SER A 381 1.83 -2.52 -16.47
N THR A 382 2.26 -1.30 -16.70
CA THR A 382 3.48 -1.01 -17.49
C THR A 382 4.77 -1.53 -16.85
N HIS A 383 4.79 -1.69 -15.51
CA HIS A 383 6.00 -2.05 -14.76
C HIS A 383 5.92 -3.43 -14.09
N TYR A 384 4.73 -3.96 -13.89
CA TYR A 384 4.52 -5.18 -13.11
C TYR A 384 3.45 -6.06 -13.74
N GLN A 385 3.65 -7.37 -13.60
CA GLN A 385 2.64 -8.39 -13.83
C GLN A 385 2.44 -9.18 -12.53
N ALA A 386 1.21 -9.42 -12.12
CA ALA A 386 0.92 -10.20 -10.92
C ALA A 386 0.01 -11.36 -11.25
N PHE A 387 0.33 -12.54 -10.70
CA PHE A 387 -0.35 -13.81 -10.90
C PHE A 387 -0.80 -14.35 -9.56
N GLY A 388 -2.10 -14.55 -9.38
CA GLY A 388 -2.70 -15.11 -8.16
C GLY A 388 -2.99 -16.59 -8.30
N MET A 389 -2.58 -17.37 -7.30
CA MET A 389 -2.64 -18.82 -7.27
C MET A 389 -3.78 -19.35 -6.40
N SER A 390 -4.04 -20.64 -6.46
CA SER A 390 -5.07 -21.30 -5.65
C SER A 390 -4.73 -21.42 -4.17
N ASP A 391 -3.45 -21.43 -3.84
CA ASP A 391 -2.93 -21.56 -2.47
C ASP A 391 -2.80 -20.23 -1.72
N GLY A 392 -3.23 -19.12 -2.35
CA GLY A 392 -3.08 -17.78 -1.79
C GLY A 392 -1.75 -17.11 -2.09
N THR A 393 -0.84 -17.79 -2.77
CA THR A 393 0.42 -17.19 -3.24
C THR A 393 0.16 -16.22 -4.39
N ILE A 394 0.91 -15.12 -4.42
CA ILE A 394 0.94 -14.20 -5.54
C ILE A 394 2.38 -14.09 -6.04
N PHE A 395 2.58 -14.24 -7.34
CA PHE A 395 3.86 -13.95 -7.99
C PHE A 395 3.77 -12.59 -8.67
N VAL A 396 4.78 -11.76 -8.47
CA VAL A 396 4.92 -10.46 -9.14
C VAL A 396 6.19 -10.47 -9.95
N VAL A 397 6.05 -10.15 -11.23
CA VAL A 397 7.16 -10.04 -12.19
C VAL A 397 7.31 -8.56 -12.54
N ASP A 398 8.49 -8.00 -12.36
CA ASP A 398 8.80 -6.62 -12.74
C ASP A 398 9.23 -6.50 -14.22
N LYS A 399 9.47 -5.27 -14.68
CA LYS A 399 9.95 -4.99 -16.04
C LYS A 399 11.30 -5.65 -16.37
N ASP A 400 12.14 -5.89 -15.35
CA ASP A 400 13.47 -6.50 -15.47
C ASP A 400 13.40 -8.04 -15.36
N LYS A 401 12.17 -8.61 -15.36
CA LYS A 401 11.86 -10.02 -15.22
C LYS A 401 12.24 -10.66 -13.88
N ASN A 402 12.47 -9.85 -12.84
CA ASN A 402 12.66 -10.38 -11.51
C ASN A 402 11.31 -10.86 -10.97
N VAL A 403 11.31 -12.06 -10.40
CA VAL A 403 10.11 -12.68 -9.84
C VAL A 403 10.14 -12.61 -8.33
N ARG A 404 9.10 -12.03 -7.74
CA ARG A 404 8.91 -11.97 -6.30
C ARG A 404 7.69 -12.76 -5.90
N ARG A 405 7.80 -13.51 -4.81
CA ARG A 405 6.72 -14.29 -4.22
C ARG A 405 6.14 -13.54 -3.03
N LEU A 406 4.85 -13.24 -3.07
CA LEU A 406 4.11 -12.60 -1.98
C LEU A 406 3.29 -13.67 -1.26
N VAL A 407 3.42 -13.73 0.06
CA VAL A 407 2.71 -14.68 0.92
C VAL A 407 1.99 -13.88 2.00
N GLY A 408 0.68 -14.07 2.13
CA GLY A 408 -0.14 -13.31 3.10
C GLY A 408 -1.62 -13.65 3.02
N HIS A 409 -2.06 -14.28 1.94
CA HIS A 409 -3.38 -14.91 1.85
C HIS A 409 -3.31 -16.40 2.21
N GLN A 410 -4.42 -16.93 2.74
CA GLN A 410 -4.53 -18.32 3.19
C GLN A 410 -5.40 -19.18 2.27
N SER A 411 -5.95 -18.59 1.22
CA SER A 411 -6.83 -19.28 0.27
C SER A 411 -6.69 -18.65 -1.13
N ARG A 412 -7.36 -19.27 -2.10
CA ARG A 412 -7.35 -18.86 -3.50
C ARG A 412 -7.52 -17.35 -3.67
N ILE A 413 -6.64 -16.76 -4.47
CA ILE A 413 -6.76 -15.36 -4.89
C ILE A 413 -7.93 -15.23 -5.86
N SER A 414 -8.90 -14.40 -5.51
CA SER A 414 -10.10 -14.18 -6.33
C SER A 414 -9.92 -13.08 -7.35
N LYS A 415 -9.22 -11.99 -6.99
CA LYS A 415 -8.94 -10.88 -7.91
C LYS A 415 -7.65 -10.15 -7.55
N LEU A 416 -6.96 -9.69 -8.59
CA LEU A 416 -5.80 -8.82 -8.52
C LEU A 416 -6.05 -7.52 -9.28
N LYS A 417 -5.52 -6.41 -8.78
CA LYS A 417 -5.48 -5.15 -9.50
C LYS A 417 -4.23 -4.36 -9.15
N ILE A 418 -3.39 -4.11 -10.14
CA ILE A 418 -2.20 -3.25 -10.00
C ILE A 418 -2.60 -1.81 -10.36
N ARG A 419 -2.10 -0.87 -9.56
CA ARG A 419 -2.18 0.55 -9.82
C ARG A 419 -0.87 1.22 -9.41
N SER A 420 -0.15 1.76 -10.39
CA SER A 420 1.22 2.25 -10.20
C SER A 420 2.10 1.17 -9.53
N ASN A 421 2.69 1.46 -8.39
CA ASN A 421 3.52 0.56 -7.58
C ASN A 421 2.72 -0.21 -6.49
N ARG A 422 1.40 -0.26 -6.57
CA ARG A 422 0.54 -0.92 -5.58
C ARG A 422 -0.25 -2.04 -6.21
N LEU A 423 -0.23 -3.19 -5.55
CA LEU A 423 -1.07 -4.33 -5.89
C LEU A 423 -2.14 -4.50 -4.83
N TYR A 424 -3.38 -4.59 -5.25
CA TYR A 424 -4.53 -4.96 -4.44
C TYR A 424 -4.92 -6.38 -4.77
N SER A 425 -5.13 -7.18 -3.74
CA SER A 425 -5.49 -8.59 -3.88
C SER A 425 -6.64 -8.94 -2.95
N SER A 426 -7.64 -9.64 -3.47
CA SER A 426 -8.70 -10.27 -2.67
C SER A 426 -8.60 -11.78 -2.73
N SER A 427 -9.10 -12.44 -1.69
CA SER A 427 -9.01 -13.89 -1.56
C SER A 427 -10.27 -14.48 -0.93
N TYR A 428 -10.43 -15.78 -1.11
CA TYR A 428 -11.45 -16.57 -0.41
C TYR A 428 -11.16 -16.74 1.09
N ASP A 429 -10.02 -16.25 1.59
CA ASP A 429 -9.77 -16.13 3.03
C ASP A 429 -10.53 -14.96 3.68
N GLY A 430 -11.29 -14.20 2.89
CA GLY A 430 -12.09 -13.06 3.35
C GLY A 430 -11.28 -11.78 3.51
N THR A 431 -10.05 -11.71 3.01
CA THR A 431 -9.21 -10.51 3.13
C THR A 431 -9.04 -9.78 1.80
N LEU A 432 -9.01 -8.45 1.87
CA LEU A 432 -8.52 -7.56 0.83
C LEU A 432 -7.20 -6.94 1.30
N ASN A 433 -6.13 -7.20 0.60
CA ASN A 433 -4.78 -6.76 0.97
C ASN A 433 -4.20 -5.78 -0.05
N LEU A 434 -3.37 -4.86 0.46
CA LEU A 434 -2.55 -3.94 -0.31
C LEU A 434 -1.07 -4.33 -0.15
N TRP A 435 -0.35 -4.37 -1.27
CA TRP A 435 1.09 -4.60 -1.33
C TRP A 435 1.77 -3.41 -2.00
N VAL A 436 2.85 -2.92 -1.40
CA VAL A 436 3.66 -1.84 -1.96
C VAL A 436 4.83 -2.47 -2.71
N LEU A 437 4.76 -2.45 -4.04
CA LEU A 437 5.63 -3.26 -4.92
C LEU A 437 7.07 -2.74 -5.05
N ASP A 438 7.33 -1.48 -4.78
CA ASP A 438 8.68 -0.89 -4.75
C ASP A 438 9.33 -0.95 -3.35
N SER A 439 8.57 -1.39 -2.34
CA SER A 439 9.12 -1.63 -1.00
C SER A 439 9.99 -2.88 -0.97
N GLN A 440 11.07 -2.83 -0.20
CA GLN A 440 11.85 -4.02 0.13
C GLN A 440 11.05 -5.00 1.03
N LYS A 441 10.08 -4.48 1.78
CA LYS A 441 9.14 -5.28 2.57
C LYS A 441 7.96 -5.68 1.71
N LEU A 442 7.73 -6.96 1.61
CA LEU A 442 6.62 -7.56 0.86
C LEU A 442 5.48 -8.05 1.77
N GLU A 443 5.26 -7.34 2.87
CA GLU A 443 4.14 -7.66 3.78
C GLU A 443 2.86 -6.96 3.34
N PRO A 444 1.71 -7.65 3.39
CA PRO A 444 0.44 -7.06 3.05
C PRO A 444 -0.06 -6.12 4.14
N ILE A 445 -0.72 -5.06 3.71
CA ILE A 445 -1.55 -4.23 4.56
C ILE A 445 -2.99 -4.68 4.35
N THR A 446 -3.61 -5.23 5.38
CA THR A 446 -5.00 -5.65 5.30
C THR A 446 -5.92 -4.43 5.32
N LEU A 447 -6.60 -4.20 4.21
CA LEU A 447 -7.55 -3.09 4.04
C LEU A 447 -8.94 -3.43 4.57
N TYR A 448 -9.33 -4.70 4.42
CA TYR A 448 -10.62 -5.24 4.84
C TYR A 448 -10.47 -6.71 5.19
N LYS A 449 -11.22 -7.16 6.21
CA LYS A 449 -11.29 -8.57 6.64
C LYS A 449 -12.72 -8.93 6.98
N SER A 450 -13.15 -10.07 6.49
CA SER A 450 -14.45 -10.70 6.70
C SER A 450 -14.30 -12.20 6.92
N ASN A 451 -15.34 -12.83 7.40
CA ASN A 451 -15.43 -14.31 7.46
C ASN A 451 -15.99 -14.90 6.14
N ASN A 452 -16.41 -14.06 5.21
CA ASN A 452 -16.96 -14.50 3.93
C ASN A 452 -15.90 -14.39 2.84
N TRP A 453 -15.93 -15.29 1.87
CA TRP A 453 -15.07 -15.24 0.69
C TRP A 453 -15.29 -13.96 -0.09
N ILE A 454 -14.24 -13.19 -0.33
CA ILE A 454 -14.30 -12.07 -1.26
C ILE A 454 -14.19 -12.62 -2.67
N THR A 455 -15.22 -12.39 -3.46
CA THR A 455 -15.31 -12.91 -4.83
C THR A 455 -14.78 -11.91 -5.85
N HIS A 456 -15.04 -10.62 -5.64
CA HIS A 456 -14.69 -9.56 -6.57
C HIS A 456 -14.49 -8.21 -5.87
N PHE A 457 -13.73 -7.30 -6.48
CA PHE A 457 -13.66 -5.90 -6.07
C PHE A 457 -13.41 -4.96 -7.25
N ILE A 458 -13.83 -3.70 -7.11
CA ILE A 458 -13.58 -2.63 -8.07
C ILE A 458 -13.26 -1.32 -7.33
N TYR A 459 -12.63 -0.36 -8.02
CA TYR A 459 -12.49 1.01 -7.54
C TYR A 459 -13.71 1.85 -7.93
N ASP A 460 -14.06 2.82 -7.09
CA ASP A 460 -14.91 3.91 -7.52
C ASP A 460 -14.16 4.85 -8.52
N LYS A 461 -14.88 5.73 -9.18
CA LYS A 461 -14.30 6.67 -10.15
C LYS A 461 -13.34 7.66 -9.50
N SER A 462 -13.60 8.07 -8.26
CA SER A 462 -12.70 8.94 -7.46
C SER A 462 -11.42 8.21 -7.06
N ARG A 463 -11.43 6.88 -7.07
CA ARG A 463 -10.36 6.00 -6.61
C ARG A 463 -10.01 6.17 -5.11
N ASN A 464 -10.92 6.74 -4.37
CA ASN A 464 -10.81 6.87 -2.92
C ASN A 464 -11.35 5.65 -2.18
N ASN A 465 -12.24 4.89 -2.84
CA ASN A 465 -12.88 3.73 -2.27
C ASN A 465 -12.72 2.49 -3.16
N ILE A 466 -12.78 1.33 -2.51
CA ILE A 466 -12.94 0.04 -3.14
C ILE A 466 -14.32 -0.50 -2.78
N TRP A 467 -15.02 -1.00 -3.78
CA TRP A 467 -16.27 -1.75 -3.62
C TRP A 467 -15.96 -3.23 -3.72
N ILE A 468 -16.44 -4.01 -2.76
CA ILE A 468 -16.19 -5.44 -2.63
C ILE A 468 -17.53 -6.17 -2.73
N GLY A 469 -17.52 -7.30 -3.43
CA GLY A 469 -18.57 -8.30 -3.40
C GLY A 469 -18.10 -9.57 -2.71
N ASP A 470 -18.95 -10.17 -1.90
CA ASP A 470 -18.63 -11.41 -1.20
C ASP A 470 -19.57 -12.57 -1.57
N ALA A 471 -19.24 -13.77 -1.05
CA ALA A 471 -19.97 -14.99 -1.30
C ALA A 471 -21.37 -15.01 -0.66
N LYS A 472 -21.69 -14.10 0.27
CA LYS A 472 -23.02 -13.96 0.90
C LYS A 472 -23.86 -12.84 0.28
N GLY A 473 -23.45 -12.31 -0.87
CA GLY A 473 -24.20 -11.26 -1.54
C GLY A 473 -24.09 -9.88 -0.89
N ASN A 474 -23.09 -9.69 -0.03
CA ASN A 474 -22.81 -8.38 0.53
C ASN A 474 -22.07 -7.51 -0.48
N ILE A 475 -22.44 -6.24 -0.49
CA ILE A 475 -21.72 -5.17 -1.16
C ILE A 475 -21.09 -4.31 -0.07
N ILE A 476 -19.78 -4.20 -0.08
CA ILE A 476 -19.02 -3.50 0.94
C ILE A 476 -18.25 -2.36 0.29
N LYS A 477 -18.31 -1.19 0.90
CA LYS A 477 -17.49 -0.04 0.51
C LYS A 477 -16.38 0.14 1.54
N VAL A 478 -15.13 0.22 1.08
CA VAL A 478 -13.95 0.42 1.91
C VAL A 478 -13.23 1.69 1.45
N LEU A 479 -13.04 2.65 2.34
CA LEU A 479 -12.20 3.83 2.07
C LEU A 479 -10.73 3.42 2.10
N ILE A 480 -9.99 3.79 1.06
CA ILE A 480 -8.55 3.50 0.92
C ILE A 480 -7.69 4.77 0.81
N SER A 481 -8.31 5.93 0.68
CA SER A 481 -7.63 7.22 0.55
C SER A 481 -7.18 7.74 1.91
N ILE A 482 -5.88 7.74 2.15
CA ILE A 482 -5.29 8.25 3.39
C ILE A 482 -5.64 9.72 3.65
N PRO A 483 -5.57 10.64 2.66
CA PRO A 483 -6.00 12.02 2.88
C PRO A 483 -7.47 12.13 3.33
N SER A 484 -8.35 11.33 2.70
CA SER A 484 -9.78 11.32 3.07
C SER A 484 -10.00 10.75 4.48
N MET A 485 -9.24 9.71 4.87
CA MET A 485 -9.26 9.18 6.25
C MET A 485 -8.85 10.27 7.24
N ALA A 486 -7.75 10.97 6.98
CA ALA A 486 -7.25 12.03 7.86
C ALA A 486 -8.26 13.18 8.02
N GLU A 487 -8.93 13.60 6.95
CA GLU A 487 -9.98 14.62 7.01
C GLU A 487 -11.20 14.18 7.84
N ILE A 488 -11.60 12.91 7.71
CA ILE A 488 -12.69 12.35 8.53
C ILE A 488 -12.29 12.32 9.99
N ILE A 489 -11.07 11.87 10.29
CA ILE A 489 -10.55 11.81 11.67
C ILE A 489 -10.51 13.20 12.26
N LYS A 490 -9.98 14.18 11.54
CA LYS A 490 -9.92 15.56 11.99
C LYS A 490 -11.30 16.12 12.38
N LYS A 491 -12.33 15.80 11.60
CA LYS A 491 -13.73 16.18 11.92
C LYS A 491 -14.28 15.48 13.17
N LYS A 492 -13.77 14.28 13.50
CA LYS A 492 -14.16 13.52 14.69
C LYS A 492 -13.45 13.96 15.96
N LEU A 493 -12.35 14.73 15.87
CA LEU A 493 -11.62 15.20 17.03
C LEU A 493 -12.49 16.17 17.83
N LYS A 494 -12.72 15.85 19.11
CA LYS A 494 -13.51 16.68 20.04
C LYS A 494 -12.63 17.51 20.96
N ARG A 495 -11.36 17.17 21.10
CA ARG A 495 -10.37 17.82 21.96
C ARG A 495 -8.96 17.65 21.40
N ASP A 496 -8.04 18.42 21.91
CA ASP A 496 -6.60 18.23 21.74
C ASP A 496 -6.03 17.31 22.84
N PHE A 497 -4.76 16.96 22.71
CA PHE A 497 -4.03 16.34 23.81
C PHE A 497 -3.96 17.27 25.02
N THR A 498 -4.08 16.71 26.22
CA THR A 498 -3.67 17.43 27.42
C THR A 498 -2.13 17.56 27.44
N PRO A 499 -1.57 18.55 28.18
CA PRO A 499 -0.11 18.66 28.31
C PRO A 499 0.55 17.38 28.86
N SER A 500 -0.13 16.65 29.75
CA SER A 500 0.35 15.38 30.29
C SER A 500 0.34 14.26 29.24
N GLU A 501 -0.74 14.15 28.44
CA GLU A 501 -0.83 13.20 27.33
C GLU A 501 0.22 13.52 26.26
N TRP A 502 0.42 14.80 25.93
CA TRP A 502 1.44 15.22 24.98
C TRP A 502 2.84 14.76 25.44
N LYS A 503 3.17 15.08 26.69
CA LYS A 503 4.44 14.69 27.29
C LYS A 503 4.64 13.17 27.29
N TYR A 504 3.59 12.42 27.54
CA TYR A 504 3.64 10.95 27.64
C TYR A 504 3.75 10.29 26.25
N TYR A 505 2.94 10.71 25.28
CA TYR A 505 2.85 10.04 23.98
C TYR A 505 3.83 10.61 22.95
N ILE A 506 4.13 11.89 23.00
CA ILE A 506 4.91 12.59 21.97
C ILE A 506 6.31 12.95 22.47
N GLY A 507 6.42 13.34 23.75
CA GLY A 507 7.69 13.64 24.39
C GLY A 507 7.77 15.04 24.96
N GLN A 508 8.72 15.24 25.90
CA GLN A 508 8.92 16.52 26.57
C GLN A 508 9.63 17.55 25.68
N ASP A 509 10.49 17.05 24.78
CA ASP A 509 11.32 17.90 23.92
C ASP A 509 10.55 18.44 22.71
N MET A 510 9.30 18.00 22.51
CA MET A 510 8.44 18.46 21.45
C MET A 510 7.52 19.59 21.90
N PRO A 511 7.57 20.76 21.24
CA PRO A 511 6.65 21.84 21.54
C PRO A 511 5.20 21.37 21.37
N TYR A 512 4.36 21.72 22.33
CA TYR A 512 2.94 21.41 22.28
C TYR A 512 2.28 22.04 21.05
N GLU A 513 1.55 21.24 20.29
CA GLU A 513 0.84 21.66 19.07
C GLU A 513 -0.64 21.27 19.17
N SER A 514 -1.53 22.25 18.97
CA SER A 514 -2.96 22.00 18.86
C SER A 514 -3.31 21.52 17.44
N PHE A 515 -4.12 20.47 17.32
CA PHE A 515 -4.60 19.94 16.04
C PHE A 515 -5.94 20.56 15.62
N LEU A 516 -6.71 21.08 16.58
CA LEU A 516 -8.03 21.67 16.34
C LEU A 516 -7.96 23.15 15.96
N PHE A 517 -7.05 23.89 16.61
CA PHE A 517 -6.94 25.33 16.39
C PHE A 517 -5.78 25.65 15.45
N LYS A 518 -6.06 26.18 14.27
CA LYS A 518 -5.03 26.94 13.55
C LYS A 518 -4.68 28.15 14.41
N LYS A 519 -3.43 28.26 14.90
CA LYS A 519 -2.91 29.56 15.31
C LYS A 519 -3.19 30.52 14.16
N LYS A 520 -4.01 31.56 14.39
CA LYS A 520 -3.99 32.76 13.55
C LYS A 520 -2.53 33.20 13.55
N GLU A 521 -1.86 33.08 12.41
CA GLU A 521 -0.56 33.70 12.23
C GLU A 521 -0.74 35.16 12.62
N ALA A 522 -0.10 35.56 13.70
CA ALA A 522 0.10 36.97 13.98
C ALA A 522 0.87 37.50 12.79
N LYS A 523 0.24 38.28 11.93
CA LYS A 523 0.96 39.04 10.91
C LYS A 523 1.97 39.92 11.64
N PRO A 524 3.23 39.96 11.14
CA PRO A 524 4.27 40.83 11.70
C PRO A 524 3.87 42.30 11.61
#